data_1644a904d02bce08678ea569b22f980a
#
_entry.id   1644a904d02bce08678ea569b22f980a
#
_cell.length_a   1.000
_cell.length_b   1.000
_cell.length_c   1.000
_cell.angle_alpha   90.00
_cell.angle_beta   90.00
_cell.angle_gamma   90.00
#
_symmetry.space_group_name_H-M   'P 1'
#
loop_
_entity.id
_entity.type
_entity.pdbx_description
1 polymer ?
#
loop_
_entity_poly.entity_id
_entity_poly.type
_entity_poly.pdbx_seq_one_letter_code
_entity_poly.pdbx_strand_id
1 'polypeptide(L)'
;MLDPSGMWYNSMAAARHKAATAGAPSAPRGFPFFVRRLFASLSESGMPMPSRPLPPVSSFSLKMAAIVGMTLCHVGVIFQAALPFWVYCACEAFGGLTFPIMAFLVSEGYRHTHNVRRYAGRLFAFAVVSQVPYGLVFEPVVLDLGETSFQLPCTGNVLFTLLLGLAMLVAYDRMKCRPAFWALFAAGTVASVVLDWGVLGPVMILMAHVLPEPDRRTYPTLLAVLALGLPALGGVIQGDITPLPELLYELVGGVGALCLLRSYDGSRGRSLKWFFYLYYPVHI
;
A
#
# COMPACT_ATOMS: atom_id res chain seq x y z
N MET A 1 -45.14 -7.32 -9.80
CA MET A 1 -43.82 -6.92 -10.27
C MET A 1 -43.10 -6.34 -9.06
N LEU A 2 -42.20 -7.08 -8.41
CA LEU A 2 -41.47 -6.64 -7.21
C LEU A 2 -40.17 -6.01 -7.69
N ASP A 3 -39.92 -4.73 -7.29
CA ASP A 3 -38.72 -3.96 -7.60
C ASP A 3 -37.47 -4.59 -6.94
N PRO A 4 -36.48 -5.07 -7.71
CA PRO A 4 -35.26 -5.68 -7.18
C PRO A 4 -34.31 -4.69 -6.47
N SER A 5 -34.48 -3.38 -6.68
CA SER A 5 -33.60 -2.34 -6.09
C SER A 5 -33.84 -2.13 -4.60
N GLY A 6 -35.08 -2.32 -4.13
CA GLY A 6 -35.45 -2.18 -2.71
C GLY A 6 -34.90 -3.29 -1.80
N MET A 7 -34.69 -4.48 -2.34
CA MET A 7 -34.21 -5.63 -1.54
C MET A 7 -32.73 -5.53 -1.19
N TRP A 8 -31.92 -4.92 -2.05
CA TRP A 8 -30.48 -4.68 -1.81
C TRP A 8 -30.25 -3.55 -0.82
N TYR A 9 -31.06 -2.50 -0.85
CA TYR A 9 -30.94 -1.36 0.09
C TYR A 9 -31.26 -1.76 1.52
N ASN A 10 -32.30 -2.58 1.72
CA ASN A 10 -32.69 -3.08 3.04
C ASN A 10 -31.68 -4.10 3.62
N SER A 11 -31.05 -4.90 2.77
CA SER A 11 -29.97 -5.82 3.18
C SER A 11 -28.71 -5.07 3.65
N MET A 12 -28.34 -3.99 2.99
CA MET A 12 -27.20 -3.15 3.41
C MET A 12 -27.51 -2.34 4.69
N ALA A 13 -28.74 -1.85 4.86
CA ALA A 13 -29.16 -1.17 6.07
C ALA A 13 -29.17 -2.11 7.29
N ALA A 14 -29.64 -3.35 7.12
CA ALA A 14 -29.60 -4.38 8.15
C ALA A 14 -28.16 -4.80 8.51
N ALA A 15 -27.26 -4.87 7.54
CA ALA A 15 -25.84 -5.15 7.77
C ALA A 15 -25.15 -4.00 8.52
N ARG A 16 -25.50 -2.74 8.22
CA ARG A 16 -25.00 -1.56 8.96
C ARG A 16 -25.51 -1.52 10.40
N HIS A 17 -26.77 -1.88 10.63
CA HIS A 17 -27.33 -1.92 11.99
C HIS A 17 -26.71 -3.05 12.83
N LYS A 18 -26.39 -4.20 12.22
CA LYS A 18 -25.68 -5.31 12.87
C LYS A 18 -24.21 -4.97 13.18
N ALA A 19 -23.56 -4.15 12.35
CA ALA A 19 -22.20 -3.69 12.60
C ALA A 19 -22.13 -2.63 13.72
N ALA A 20 -23.17 -1.81 13.88
CA ALA A 20 -23.25 -0.77 14.93
C ALA A 20 -23.56 -1.35 16.33
N THR A 21 -24.13 -2.57 16.40
CA THR A 21 -24.44 -3.27 17.68
C THR A 21 -23.38 -4.32 18.05
N ALA A 22 -22.44 -4.63 17.14
CA ALA A 22 -21.30 -5.47 17.47
C ALA A 22 -20.29 -4.61 18.24
N GLY A 23 -20.08 -4.91 19.50
CA GLY A 23 -19.06 -4.27 20.35
C GLY A 23 -17.69 -4.23 19.67
N ALA A 24 -16.85 -3.28 20.13
CA ALA A 24 -15.53 -2.99 19.56
C ALA A 24 -14.80 -4.24 19.03
N PRO A 25 -14.29 -4.20 17.80
CA PRO A 25 -13.71 -5.38 17.16
C PRO A 25 -12.55 -5.92 18.00
N SER A 26 -12.71 -7.14 18.50
CA SER A 26 -11.63 -7.84 19.20
C SER A 26 -10.48 -8.05 18.23
N ALA A 27 -9.27 -7.68 18.64
CA ALA A 27 -8.07 -7.84 17.83
C ALA A 27 -7.94 -9.27 17.28
N PRO A 28 -7.51 -9.45 16.02
CA PRO A 28 -7.45 -10.75 15.35
C PRO A 28 -6.66 -11.77 16.19
N ARG A 29 -7.18 -13.00 16.32
CA ARG A 29 -6.52 -14.08 17.02
C ARG A 29 -5.22 -14.44 16.28
N GLY A 30 -4.04 -14.29 16.93
CA GLY A 30 -2.73 -14.66 16.37
C GLY A 30 -1.70 -13.55 16.34
N PHE A 31 -2.03 -12.32 16.72
CA PHE A 31 -1.05 -11.26 16.90
C PHE A 31 -0.32 -11.34 18.25
N PRO A 32 0.99 -10.96 18.32
CA PRO A 32 1.70 -10.77 19.57
C PRO A 32 0.96 -9.80 20.49
N PHE A 33 1.02 -10.04 21.80
CA PHE A 33 0.30 -9.25 22.81
C PHE A 33 0.53 -7.73 22.71
N PHE A 34 1.78 -7.32 22.42
CA PHE A 34 2.15 -5.91 22.24
C PHE A 34 1.41 -5.25 21.06
N VAL A 35 1.33 -5.94 19.92
CA VAL A 35 0.62 -5.47 18.71
C VAL A 35 -0.87 -5.33 19.00
N ARG A 36 -1.46 -6.27 19.73
CA ARG A 36 -2.88 -6.19 20.15
C ARG A 36 -3.16 -4.97 21.03
N ARG A 37 -2.24 -4.65 21.95
CA ARG A 37 -2.38 -3.52 22.86
C ARG A 37 -2.22 -2.17 22.14
N LEU A 38 -1.28 -2.09 21.18
CA LEU A 38 -1.10 -0.93 20.33
C LEU A 38 -2.36 -0.65 19.48
N PHE A 39 -2.94 -1.69 18.86
CA PHE A 39 -4.17 -1.53 18.08
C PHE A 39 -5.39 -1.18 18.94
N ALA A 40 -5.53 -1.72 20.13
CA ALA A 40 -6.59 -1.32 21.06
C ALA A 40 -6.48 0.16 21.43
N SER A 41 -5.29 0.63 21.77
CA SER A 41 -5.01 2.03 22.08
C SER A 41 -5.30 2.98 20.90
N LEU A 42 -4.94 2.57 19.67
CA LEU A 42 -5.20 3.37 18.47
C LEU A 42 -6.70 3.40 18.08
N SER A 43 -7.45 2.34 18.36
CA SER A 43 -8.89 2.29 18.07
C SER A 43 -9.71 3.12 19.06
N GLU A 44 -9.22 3.34 20.29
CA GLU A 44 -9.85 4.19 21.29
C GLU A 44 -9.62 5.69 21.02
N SER A 45 -8.58 6.06 20.28
CA SER A 45 -8.23 7.45 19.95
C SER A 45 -9.11 8.10 18.87
N GLY A 46 -10.28 7.55 18.55
CA GLY A 46 -11.27 7.96 17.57
C GLY A 46 -10.99 9.26 16.81
N MET A 47 -10.31 9.18 15.66
CA MET A 47 -10.20 10.35 14.78
C MET A 47 -11.60 10.76 14.29
N PRO A 48 -11.99 12.05 14.41
CA PRO A 48 -13.29 12.49 13.97
C PRO A 48 -13.49 12.20 12.49
N MET A 49 -14.51 11.43 12.17
CA MET A 49 -14.90 11.11 10.80
C MET A 49 -15.44 12.38 10.12
N PRO A 50 -15.05 12.69 8.88
CA PRO A 50 -15.65 13.78 8.13
C PRO A 50 -17.16 13.53 8.00
N SER A 51 -17.96 14.55 8.31
CA SER A 51 -19.43 14.50 8.38
C SER A 51 -20.13 14.34 7.00
N ARG A 52 -19.39 14.39 5.89
CA ARG A 52 -19.91 14.15 4.53
C ARG A 52 -19.29 12.87 3.95
N PRO A 53 -20.09 11.92 3.46
CA PRO A 53 -19.57 10.77 2.77
C PRO A 53 -18.85 11.24 1.49
N LEU A 54 -17.60 10.83 1.33
CA LEU A 54 -16.84 11.04 0.10
C LEU A 54 -17.53 10.29 -1.06
N PRO A 55 -17.44 10.77 -2.30
CA PRO A 55 -18.03 10.07 -3.44
C PRO A 55 -17.46 8.63 -3.53
N PRO A 56 -18.29 7.64 -3.89
CA PRO A 56 -17.89 6.25 -3.95
C PRO A 56 -16.81 6.04 -5.03
N VAL A 57 -15.75 5.32 -4.67
CA VAL A 57 -14.59 5.04 -5.52
C VAL A 57 -14.49 3.55 -5.78
N SER A 58 -14.43 3.15 -7.06
CA SER A 58 -14.26 1.76 -7.46
C SER A 58 -12.80 1.29 -7.43
N SER A 59 -12.55 -0.02 -7.47
CA SER A 59 -11.21 -0.59 -7.65
C SER A 59 -10.53 -0.12 -8.94
N PHE A 60 -11.30 0.15 -10.00
CA PHE A 60 -10.77 0.74 -11.22
C PHE A 60 -10.26 2.16 -10.99
N SER A 61 -11.03 3.01 -10.30
CA SER A 61 -10.63 4.39 -10.00
C SER A 61 -9.39 4.44 -9.10
N LEU A 62 -9.29 3.55 -8.09
CA LEU A 62 -8.10 3.40 -7.26
C LEU A 62 -6.85 3.07 -8.09
N LYS A 63 -6.96 2.12 -9.03
CA LYS A 63 -5.86 1.76 -9.94
C LYS A 63 -5.46 2.91 -10.84
N MET A 64 -6.43 3.66 -11.37
CA MET A 64 -6.13 4.83 -12.20
C MET A 64 -5.42 5.92 -11.41
N ALA A 65 -5.87 6.21 -10.18
CA ALA A 65 -5.19 7.16 -9.30
C ALA A 65 -3.74 6.72 -9.01
N ALA A 66 -3.53 5.43 -8.69
CA ALA A 66 -2.19 4.89 -8.47
C ALA A 66 -1.29 5.01 -9.71
N ILE A 67 -1.80 4.71 -10.92
CA ILE A 67 -1.07 4.87 -12.19
C ILE A 67 -0.68 6.32 -12.43
N VAL A 68 -1.61 7.25 -12.25
CA VAL A 68 -1.32 8.68 -12.46
C VAL A 68 -0.26 9.15 -11.47
N GLY A 69 -0.41 8.81 -10.18
CA GLY A 69 0.57 9.16 -9.15
C GLY A 69 1.96 8.58 -9.45
N MET A 70 2.03 7.30 -9.81
CA MET A 70 3.26 6.62 -10.16
C MET A 70 3.96 7.26 -11.38
N THR A 71 3.19 7.60 -12.41
CA THR A 71 3.74 8.25 -13.61
C THR A 71 4.30 9.63 -13.29
N LEU A 72 3.58 10.43 -12.50
CA LEU A 72 4.07 11.74 -12.07
C LEU A 72 5.35 11.63 -11.25
N CYS A 73 5.42 10.70 -10.30
CA CYS A 73 6.62 10.44 -9.51
C CYS A 73 7.81 10.05 -10.41
N HIS A 74 7.65 9.10 -11.32
CA HIS A 74 8.72 8.68 -12.22
C HIS A 74 9.17 9.82 -13.16
N VAL A 75 8.24 10.63 -13.68
CA VAL A 75 8.59 11.84 -14.43
C VAL A 75 9.38 12.80 -13.55
N GLY A 76 8.98 12.99 -12.29
CA GLY A 76 9.69 13.81 -11.31
C GLY A 76 11.14 13.34 -11.11
N VAL A 77 11.32 12.06 -10.84
CA VAL A 77 12.64 11.44 -10.61
C VAL A 77 13.52 11.52 -11.87
N ILE A 78 13.00 11.10 -13.03
CA ILE A 78 13.78 11.04 -14.28
C ILE A 78 14.23 12.43 -14.73
N PHE A 79 13.37 13.44 -14.60
CA PHE A 79 13.65 14.80 -15.04
C PHE A 79 14.02 15.74 -13.88
N GLN A 80 14.37 15.23 -12.70
CA GLN A 80 14.68 16.02 -11.51
C GLN A 80 15.66 17.16 -11.78
N ALA A 81 16.74 16.90 -12.52
CA ALA A 81 17.76 17.90 -12.83
C ALA A 81 17.27 19.02 -13.77
N ALA A 82 16.22 18.78 -14.55
CA ALA A 82 15.65 19.74 -15.49
C ALA A 82 14.41 20.45 -14.96
N LEU A 83 13.77 19.91 -13.91
CA LEU A 83 12.54 20.46 -13.35
C LEU A 83 12.85 21.54 -12.28
N PRO A 84 12.03 22.61 -12.21
CA PRO A 84 12.04 23.48 -11.05
C PRO A 84 11.72 22.67 -9.78
N PHE A 85 12.40 22.97 -8.68
CA PHE A 85 12.29 22.25 -7.41
C PHE A 85 10.83 22.03 -6.97
N TRP A 86 9.95 23.04 -7.07
CA TRP A 86 8.56 22.94 -6.67
C TRP A 86 7.71 22.04 -7.59
N VAL A 87 8.08 21.91 -8.86
CA VAL A 87 7.44 20.98 -9.80
C VAL A 87 7.82 19.55 -9.43
N TYR A 88 9.09 19.33 -9.11
CA TYR A 88 9.57 18.05 -8.58
C TYR A 88 8.83 17.67 -7.30
N CYS A 89 8.73 18.57 -6.31
CA CYS A 89 7.96 18.36 -5.09
C CYS A 89 6.48 17.98 -5.37
N ALA A 90 5.84 18.64 -6.34
CA ALA A 90 4.47 18.33 -6.71
C ALA A 90 4.35 16.91 -7.33
N CYS A 91 5.30 16.52 -8.18
CA CYS A 91 5.35 15.18 -8.76
C CYS A 91 5.50 14.11 -7.66
N GLU A 92 6.41 14.32 -6.72
CA GLU A 92 6.60 13.41 -5.57
C GLU A 92 5.34 13.33 -4.69
N ALA A 93 4.71 14.45 -4.38
CA ALA A 93 3.49 14.49 -3.57
C ALA A 93 2.36 13.59 -4.14
N PHE A 94 2.20 13.55 -5.47
CA PHE A 94 1.25 12.64 -6.12
C PHE A 94 1.72 11.17 -6.11
N GLY A 95 3.03 10.93 -6.12
CA GLY A 95 3.62 9.60 -6.08
C GLY A 95 3.24 8.81 -4.83
N GLY A 96 3.21 9.47 -3.67
CA GLY A 96 2.99 8.86 -2.37
C GLY A 96 1.66 8.15 -2.17
N LEU A 97 0.65 8.45 -3.02
CA LEU A 97 -0.62 7.72 -2.97
C LEU A 97 -0.54 6.31 -3.59
N THR A 98 0.50 6.02 -4.39
CA THR A 98 0.56 4.82 -5.24
C THR A 98 0.66 3.54 -4.44
N PHE A 99 1.67 3.42 -3.59
CA PHE A 99 1.95 2.16 -2.92
C PHE A 99 0.89 1.77 -1.88
N PRO A 100 0.38 2.67 -1.01
CA PRO A 100 -0.71 2.33 -0.09
C PRO A 100 -1.94 1.77 -0.81
N ILE A 101 -2.29 2.36 -1.97
CA ILE A 101 -3.38 1.87 -2.81
C ILE A 101 -3.05 0.48 -3.36
N MET A 102 -1.84 0.27 -3.88
CA MET A 102 -1.45 -1.02 -4.47
C MET A 102 -1.35 -2.12 -3.41
N ALA A 103 -0.82 -1.83 -2.22
CA ALA A 103 -0.76 -2.75 -1.09
C ALA A 103 -2.17 -3.22 -0.67
N PHE A 104 -3.12 -2.29 -0.57
CA PHE A 104 -4.51 -2.61 -0.32
C PHE A 104 -5.12 -3.46 -1.45
N LEU A 105 -4.89 -3.08 -2.71
CA LEU A 105 -5.43 -3.79 -3.86
C LEU A 105 -4.86 -5.20 -4.05
N VAL A 106 -3.63 -5.47 -3.61
CA VAL A 106 -3.09 -6.84 -3.59
C VAL A 106 -3.87 -7.70 -2.60
N SER A 107 -4.12 -7.20 -1.40
CA SER A 107 -4.94 -7.88 -0.39
C SER A 107 -6.37 -8.10 -0.90
N GLU A 108 -6.99 -7.08 -1.50
CA GLU A 108 -8.33 -7.16 -2.07
C GLU A 108 -8.38 -8.15 -3.25
N GLY A 109 -7.38 -8.12 -4.12
CA GLY A 109 -7.22 -9.05 -5.23
C GLY A 109 -7.05 -10.49 -4.77
N TYR A 110 -6.31 -10.71 -3.67
CA TYR A 110 -6.14 -12.04 -3.06
C TYR A 110 -7.47 -12.59 -2.53
N ARG A 111 -8.26 -11.76 -1.84
CA ARG A 111 -9.59 -12.14 -1.30
C ARG A 111 -10.59 -12.56 -2.38
N HIS A 112 -10.50 -11.95 -3.57
CA HIS A 112 -11.44 -12.16 -4.67
C HIS A 112 -10.91 -13.09 -5.78
N THR A 113 -9.67 -13.61 -5.67
CA THR A 113 -9.12 -14.48 -6.71
C THR A 113 -9.43 -15.95 -6.46
N HIS A 114 -9.95 -16.64 -7.50
CA HIS A 114 -10.13 -18.09 -7.46
C HIS A 114 -8.80 -18.84 -7.72
N ASN A 115 -7.80 -18.21 -8.34
CA ASN A 115 -6.54 -18.85 -8.69
C ASN A 115 -5.34 -17.98 -8.36
N VAL A 116 -4.86 -18.14 -7.11
CA VAL A 116 -3.72 -17.40 -6.58
C VAL A 116 -2.43 -17.70 -7.36
N ARG A 117 -2.24 -18.94 -7.85
CA ARG A 117 -1.04 -19.29 -8.65
C ARG A 117 -0.99 -18.50 -9.94
N ARG A 118 -2.12 -18.36 -10.66
CA ARG A 118 -2.19 -17.52 -11.86
C ARG A 118 -2.00 -16.03 -11.56
N TYR A 119 -2.45 -15.59 -10.39
CA TYR A 119 -2.24 -14.21 -9.95
C TYR A 119 -0.75 -13.95 -9.67
N ALA A 120 -0.11 -14.79 -8.87
CA ALA A 120 1.32 -14.71 -8.57
C ALA A 120 2.18 -14.84 -9.84
N GLY A 121 1.85 -15.78 -10.73
CA GLY A 121 2.57 -15.96 -12.00
C GLY A 121 2.53 -14.73 -12.91
N ARG A 122 1.42 -14.00 -12.95
CA ARG A 122 1.35 -12.72 -13.68
C ARG A 122 2.21 -11.65 -13.02
N LEU A 123 2.10 -11.48 -11.69
CA LEU A 123 2.95 -10.51 -10.97
C LEU A 123 4.44 -10.82 -11.21
N PHE A 124 4.83 -12.07 -11.10
CA PHE A 124 6.22 -12.50 -11.35
C PHE A 124 6.67 -12.19 -12.78
N ALA A 125 5.89 -12.59 -13.79
CA ALA A 125 6.25 -12.35 -15.19
C ALA A 125 6.45 -10.87 -15.49
N PHE A 126 5.54 -10.01 -15.02
CA PHE A 126 5.68 -8.56 -15.21
C PHE A 126 6.75 -7.94 -14.32
N ALA A 127 7.03 -8.48 -13.14
CA ALA A 127 8.16 -8.06 -12.31
C ALA A 127 9.49 -8.30 -13.04
N VAL A 128 9.67 -9.47 -13.65
CA VAL A 128 10.87 -9.81 -14.42
C VAL A 128 11.03 -8.93 -15.66
N VAL A 129 9.95 -8.74 -16.43
CA VAL A 129 9.98 -7.88 -17.64
C VAL A 129 10.29 -6.43 -17.27
N SER A 130 9.72 -5.93 -16.18
CA SER A 130 9.90 -4.54 -15.75
C SER A 130 11.25 -4.30 -15.06
N GLN A 131 11.96 -5.36 -14.67
CA GLN A 131 13.25 -5.20 -14.00
C GLN A 131 14.31 -4.56 -14.88
N VAL A 132 14.26 -4.81 -16.19
CA VAL A 132 15.22 -4.23 -17.14
C VAL A 132 15.05 -2.71 -17.22
N PRO A 133 13.88 -2.13 -17.60
CA PRO A 133 13.73 -0.69 -17.62
C PRO A 133 13.91 -0.06 -16.22
N TYR A 134 13.45 -0.73 -15.16
CA TYR A 134 13.63 -0.24 -13.79
C TYR A 134 15.10 -0.09 -13.41
N GLY A 135 15.93 -1.10 -13.68
CA GLY A 135 17.37 -1.06 -13.38
C GLY A 135 18.17 -0.06 -14.25
N LEU A 136 17.60 0.41 -15.39
CA LEU A 136 18.22 1.47 -16.21
C LEU A 136 17.92 2.88 -15.69
N VAL A 137 16.83 3.06 -14.96
CA VAL A 137 16.32 4.36 -14.51
C VAL A 137 16.67 4.63 -13.06
N PHE A 138 16.56 3.63 -12.18
CA PHE A 138 16.75 3.80 -10.75
C PHE A 138 18.14 3.33 -10.32
N GLU A 139 18.83 4.18 -9.57
CA GLU A 139 20.18 3.91 -9.09
C GLU A 139 20.25 2.73 -8.11
N PRO A 140 21.41 2.06 -8.01
CA PRO A 140 21.62 1.01 -7.03
C PRO A 140 21.48 1.55 -5.60
N VAL A 141 20.85 0.75 -4.72
CA VAL A 141 20.80 1.08 -3.28
C VAL A 141 22.17 0.91 -2.66
N VAL A 142 22.64 1.94 -1.99
CA VAL A 142 23.83 1.89 -1.17
C VAL A 142 23.41 1.58 0.27
N LEU A 143 23.79 0.39 0.75
CA LEU A 143 23.67 0.04 2.18
C LEU A 143 24.92 0.55 2.89
N ASP A 144 24.78 1.66 3.60
CA ASP A 144 25.85 2.21 4.44
C ASP A 144 25.76 1.60 5.85
N LEU A 145 26.77 0.81 6.21
CA LEU A 145 26.91 0.19 7.51
C LEU A 145 28.01 0.86 8.35
N GLY A 146 28.21 2.15 8.15
CA GLY A 146 29.23 2.96 8.83
C GLY A 146 30.59 2.92 8.10
N GLU A 147 31.51 2.07 8.51
CA GLU A 147 32.83 1.96 7.87
C GLU A 147 32.82 1.19 6.52
N THR A 148 31.71 0.51 6.21
CA THR A 148 31.57 -0.31 5.00
C THR A 148 30.30 0.02 4.26
N SER A 149 30.41 0.47 3.01
CA SER A 149 29.26 0.65 2.13
C SER A 149 29.18 -0.49 1.11
N PHE A 150 28.01 -1.11 1.00
CA PHE A 150 27.72 -2.12 -0.02
C PHE A 150 26.79 -1.51 -1.08
N GLN A 151 27.25 -1.49 -2.33
CA GLN A 151 26.37 -1.18 -3.45
C GLN A 151 25.67 -2.44 -3.94
N LEU A 152 24.35 -2.49 -3.80
CA LEU A 152 23.53 -3.53 -4.42
C LEU A 152 23.28 -3.13 -5.87
N PRO A 153 23.67 -3.96 -6.86
CA PRO A 153 23.69 -3.58 -8.28
C PRO A 153 22.32 -3.32 -8.88
N CYS A 154 21.25 -3.75 -8.23
CA CYS A 154 19.87 -3.35 -8.54
C CYS A 154 18.96 -3.68 -7.37
N THR A 155 17.99 -2.81 -7.11
CA THR A 155 16.85 -3.15 -6.27
C THR A 155 15.79 -3.86 -7.11
N GLY A 156 15.07 -4.80 -6.50
CA GLY A 156 13.91 -5.38 -7.15
C GLY A 156 12.78 -4.35 -7.20
N ASN A 157 12.14 -4.21 -8.37
CA ASN A 157 11.03 -3.28 -8.55
C ASN A 157 9.80 -3.61 -7.69
N VAL A 158 8.86 -2.67 -7.57
CA VAL A 158 7.67 -2.77 -6.71
C VAL A 158 6.82 -4.03 -6.92
N LEU A 159 6.80 -4.61 -8.14
CA LEU A 159 6.05 -5.84 -8.39
C LEU A 159 6.62 -7.04 -7.64
N PHE A 160 7.94 -7.08 -7.39
CA PHE A 160 8.53 -8.11 -6.51
C PHE A 160 8.09 -7.92 -5.06
N THR A 161 7.99 -6.68 -4.58
CA THR A 161 7.44 -6.39 -3.24
C THR A 161 5.99 -6.84 -3.12
N LEU A 162 5.16 -6.53 -4.13
CA LEU A 162 3.76 -6.98 -4.17
C LEU A 162 3.64 -8.50 -4.26
N LEU A 163 4.54 -9.17 -4.99
CA LEU A 163 4.59 -10.62 -5.10
C LEU A 163 4.98 -11.28 -3.76
N LEU A 164 6.00 -10.74 -3.09
CA LEU A 164 6.42 -11.19 -1.77
C LEU A 164 5.28 -11.01 -0.75
N GLY A 165 4.64 -9.84 -0.74
CA GLY A 165 3.46 -9.58 0.08
C GLY A 165 2.34 -10.59 -0.19
N LEU A 166 2.01 -10.86 -1.46
CA LEU A 166 1.03 -11.89 -1.83
C LEU A 166 1.43 -13.29 -1.31
N ALA A 167 2.71 -13.65 -1.39
CA ALA A 167 3.21 -14.91 -0.84
C ALA A 167 3.04 -14.98 0.68
N MET A 168 3.28 -13.88 1.39
CA MET A 168 3.05 -13.77 2.84
C MET A 168 1.57 -13.90 3.21
N LEU A 169 0.63 -13.33 2.41
CA LEU A 169 -0.81 -13.53 2.62
C LEU A 169 -1.18 -15.01 2.50
N VAL A 170 -0.67 -15.69 1.46
CA VAL A 170 -0.91 -17.13 1.26
C VAL A 170 -0.34 -17.95 2.42
N ALA A 171 0.86 -17.61 2.89
CA ALA A 171 1.48 -18.28 4.03
C ALA A 171 0.67 -18.05 5.32
N TYR A 172 0.20 -16.82 5.54
CA TYR A 172 -0.64 -16.47 6.70
C TYR A 172 -1.90 -17.33 6.78
N ASP A 173 -2.61 -17.48 5.66
CA ASP A 173 -3.87 -18.23 5.64
C ASP A 173 -3.69 -19.75 5.69
N ARG A 174 -2.57 -20.28 5.14
CA ARG A 174 -2.35 -21.73 5.02
C ARG A 174 -1.54 -22.35 6.15
N MET A 175 -0.63 -21.60 6.78
CA MET A 175 0.21 -22.13 7.84
C MET A 175 -0.55 -22.26 9.16
N LYS A 176 -0.63 -23.48 9.69
CA LYS A 176 -1.25 -23.76 11.00
C LYS A 176 -0.36 -23.32 12.16
N CYS A 177 0.96 -23.46 12.01
CA CYS A 177 1.95 -23.11 13.03
C CYS A 177 2.22 -21.59 13.00
N ARG A 178 1.62 -20.84 13.90
CA ARG A 178 1.75 -19.38 13.96
C ARG A 178 3.18 -18.89 14.24
N PRO A 179 3.96 -19.49 15.15
CA PRO A 179 5.36 -19.13 15.33
C PRO A 179 6.19 -19.31 14.05
N ALA A 180 5.99 -20.42 13.31
CA ALA A 180 6.70 -20.64 12.05
C ALA A 180 6.30 -19.61 10.97
N PHE A 181 5.04 -19.20 10.92
CA PHE A 181 4.62 -18.10 10.05
C PHE A 181 5.34 -16.79 10.40
N TRP A 182 5.41 -16.42 11.68
CA TRP A 182 6.06 -15.17 12.08
C TRP A 182 7.56 -15.18 11.83
N ALA A 183 8.22 -16.34 11.99
CA ALA A 183 9.63 -16.50 11.61
C ALA A 183 9.83 -16.33 10.09
N LEU A 184 8.97 -16.96 9.27
CA LEU A 184 8.98 -16.81 7.83
C LEU A 184 8.70 -15.36 7.40
N PHE A 185 7.72 -14.72 8.04
CA PHE A 185 7.37 -13.32 7.77
C PHE A 185 8.52 -12.38 8.11
N ALA A 186 9.17 -12.56 9.27
CA ALA A 186 10.34 -11.77 9.64
C ALA A 186 11.49 -11.97 8.64
N ALA A 187 11.80 -13.20 8.25
CA ALA A 187 12.82 -13.49 7.25
C ALA A 187 12.48 -12.86 5.87
N GLY A 188 11.23 -12.97 5.43
CA GLY A 188 10.77 -12.35 4.18
C GLY A 188 10.80 -10.82 4.23
N THR A 189 10.46 -10.23 5.37
CA THR A 189 10.53 -8.78 5.59
C THR A 189 11.98 -8.28 5.59
N VAL A 190 12.92 -9.03 6.18
CA VAL A 190 14.35 -8.71 6.08
C VAL A 190 14.84 -8.85 4.63
N ALA A 191 14.45 -9.92 3.95
CA ALA A 191 14.81 -10.11 2.54
C ALA A 191 14.24 -9.01 1.61
N SER A 192 13.15 -8.35 2.00
CA SER A 192 12.57 -7.26 1.21
C SER A 192 13.37 -5.95 1.24
N VAL A 193 14.41 -5.83 2.06
CA VAL A 193 15.29 -4.64 2.09
C VAL A 193 15.88 -4.33 0.72
N VAL A 194 16.11 -5.36 -0.12
CA VAL A 194 16.60 -5.19 -1.50
C VAL A 194 15.49 -4.97 -2.53
N LEU A 195 14.27 -4.79 -2.10
CA LEU A 195 13.10 -4.52 -2.95
C LEU A 195 12.63 -3.07 -2.74
N ASP A 196 11.97 -2.55 -3.75
CA ASP A 196 11.26 -1.27 -3.64
C ASP A 196 10.23 -1.34 -2.48
N TRP A 197 10.14 -0.28 -1.68
CA TRP A 197 9.38 -0.22 -0.42
C TRP A 197 9.92 -1.11 0.73
N GLY A 198 11.05 -1.76 0.57
CA GLY A 198 11.79 -2.44 1.63
C GLY A 198 10.92 -3.19 2.63
N VAL A 199 11.22 -3.05 3.91
CA VAL A 199 10.50 -3.73 5.01
C VAL A 199 9.05 -3.30 5.18
N LEU A 200 8.71 -2.08 4.75
CA LEU A 200 7.34 -1.55 4.89
C LEU A 200 6.36 -2.27 3.95
N GLY A 201 6.81 -2.66 2.76
CA GLY A 201 5.95 -3.27 1.76
C GLY A 201 5.19 -4.52 2.24
N PRO A 202 5.86 -5.59 2.65
CA PRO A 202 5.20 -6.79 3.16
C PRO A 202 4.35 -6.52 4.40
N VAL A 203 4.79 -5.61 5.30
CA VAL A 203 4.06 -5.25 6.52
C VAL A 203 2.74 -4.59 6.17
N MET A 204 2.74 -3.58 5.30
CA MET A 204 1.52 -2.89 4.86
C MET A 204 0.53 -3.83 4.18
N ILE A 205 1.01 -4.73 3.30
CA ILE A 205 0.16 -5.70 2.61
C ILE A 205 -0.48 -6.69 3.60
N LEU A 206 0.30 -7.19 4.59
CA LEU A 206 -0.24 -8.07 5.62
C LEU A 206 -1.27 -7.34 6.50
N MET A 207 -0.98 -6.10 6.93
CA MET A 207 -1.93 -5.27 7.70
C MET A 207 -3.23 -5.06 6.93
N ALA A 208 -3.17 -4.75 5.62
CA ALA A 208 -4.34 -4.58 4.77
C ALA A 208 -5.17 -5.87 4.63
N HIS A 209 -4.59 -7.05 4.93
CA HIS A 209 -5.27 -8.33 4.89
C HIS A 209 -5.90 -8.71 6.23
N VAL A 210 -5.15 -8.54 7.33
CA VAL A 210 -5.54 -9.09 8.63
C VAL A 210 -6.37 -8.15 9.48
N LEU A 211 -6.28 -6.85 9.24
CA LEU A 211 -7.05 -5.87 9.99
C LEU A 211 -8.53 -5.87 9.56
N PRO A 212 -9.46 -5.58 10.50
CA PRO A 212 -10.87 -5.39 10.19
C PRO A 212 -11.10 -4.07 9.42
N GLU A 213 -12.30 -3.88 8.85
CA GLU A 213 -12.77 -2.58 8.37
C GLU A 213 -13.17 -1.68 9.55
N PRO A 214 -12.84 -0.38 9.53
CA PRO A 214 -12.15 0.39 8.48
C PRO A 214 -10.62 0.40 8.62
N ASP A 215 -10.05 -0.27 9.59
CA ASP A 215 -8.65 -0.19 10.02
C ASP A 215 -7.68 -0.61 8.92
N ARG A 216 -8.03 -1.66 8.15
CA ARG A 216 -7.24 -2.16 7.03
C ARG A 216 -7.00 -1.15 5.91
N ARG A 217 -7.82 -0.11 5.82
CA ARG A 217 -7.70 0.98 4.85
C ARG A 217 -6.90 2.16 5.40
N THR A 218 -6.71 2.20 6.70
CA THR A 218 -6.17 3.37 7.40
C THR A 218 -4.76 3.11 7.92
N TYR A 219 -4.59 2.10 8.76
CA TYR A 219 -3.32 1.90 9.47
C TYR A 219 -2.12 1.52 8.59
N PRO A 220 -2.24 0.76 7.48
CA PRO A 220 -1.10 0.53 6.61
C PRO A 220 -0.50 1.83 6.07
N THR A 221 -1.36 2.76 5.63
CA THR A 221 -0.93 4.07 5.13
C THR A 221 -0.37 4.95 6.25
N LEU A 222 -1.01 4.97 7.42
CA LEU A 222 -0.49 5.72 8.57
C LEU A 222 0.88 5.21 9.02
N LEU A 223 1.13 3.90 8.93
CA LEU A 223 2.44 3.34 9.24
C LEU A 223 3.52 3.91 8.31
N ALA A 224 3.27 3.98 6.99
CA ALA A 224 4.22 4.56 6.04
C ALA A 224 4.46 6.05 6.34
N VAL A 225 3.39 6.83 6.48
CA VAL A 225 3.47 8.27 6.81
C VAL A 225 4.29 8.53 8.07
N LEU A 226 4.10 7.71 9.12
CA LEU A 226 4.85 7.88 10.36
C LEU A 226 6.31 7.40 10.23
N ALA A 227 6.55 6.27 9.58
CA ALA A 227 7.88 5.68 9.49
C ALA A 227 8.83 6.50 8.61
N LEU A 228 8.32 7.07 7.52
CA LEU A 228 9.12 7.81 6.54
C LEU A 228 8.93 9.33 6.67
N GLY A 229 7.71 9.78 6.93
CA GLY A 229 7.41 11.21 7.03
C GLY A 229 7.98 11.89 8.28
N LEU A 230 8.08 11.20 9.44
CA LEU A 230 8.64 11.81 10.65
C LEU A 230 10.14 12.14 10.52
N PRO A 231 11.01 11.28 9.98
CA PRO A 231 12.41 11.64 9.72
C PRO A 231 12.53 12.82 8.77
N ALA A 232 11.77 12.83 7.66
CA ALA A 232 11.78 13.93 6.70
C ALA A 232 11.30 15.26 7.33
N LEU A 233 10.26 15.21 8.16
CA LEU A 233 9.78 16.37 8.92
C LEU A 233 10.87 16.90 9.87
N GLY A 234 11.60 16.00 10.54
CA GLY A 234 12.72 16.36 11.42
C GLY A 234 13.80 17.16 10.70
N GLY A 235 14.16 16.77 9.48
CA GLY A 235 15.10 17.48 8.62
C GLY A 235 14.60 18.90 8.27
N VAL A 236 13.35 18.98 7.81
CA VAL A 236 12.73 20.27 7.42
C VAL A 236 12.66 21.25 8.63
N ILE A 237 12.31 20.75 9.82
CA ILE A 237 12.27 21.59 11.05
C ILE A 237 13.67 22.13 11.39
N GLN A 238 14.74 21.39 11.09
CA GLN A 238 16.12 21.82 11.30
C GLN A 238 16.63 22.80 10.22
N GLY A 239 15.77 23.16 9.27
CA GLY A 239 16.07 24.11 8.19
C GLY A 239 16.65 23.49 6.93
N ASP A 240 16.74 22.16 6.87
CA ASP A 240 17.11 21.44 5.65
C ASP A 240 15.87 21.18 4.79
N ILE A 241 15.82 21.77 3.60
CA ILE A 241 14.69 21.58 2.67
C ILE A 241 14.88 20.38 1.72
N THR A 242 16.02 19.71 1.76
CA THR A 242 16.29 18.56 0.88
C THR A 242 15.29 17.39 1.07
N PRO A 243 14.81 17.07 2.30
CA PRO A 243 13.81 16.05 2.50
C PRO A 243 12.37 16.53 2.26
N LEU A 244 12.15 17.77 1.79
CA LEU A 244 10.79 18.29 1.55
C LEU A 244 10.01 17.49 0.50
N PRO A 245 10.58 17.04 -0.63
CA PRO A 245 9.87 16.19 -1.59
C PRO A 245 9.36 14.89 -0.95
N GLU A 246 10.20 14.23 -0.14
CA GLU A 246 9.85 13.00 0.58
C GLU A 246 8.74 13.26 1.62
N LEU A 247 8.85 14.36 2.36
CA LEU A 247 7.80 14.75 3.32
C LEU A 247 6.47 14.99 2.61
N LEU A 248 6.45 15.64 1.46
CA LEU A 248 5.24 15.85 0.67
C LEU A 248 4.71 14.55 0.08
N TYR A 249 5.60 13.67 -0.38
CA TYR A 249 5.26 12.31 -0.82
C TYR A 249 4.47 11.58 0.27
N GLU A 250 4.97 11.55 1.50
CA GLU A 250 4.33 10.84 2.60
C GLU A 250 3.07 11.55 3.11
N LEU A 251 3.10 12.85 3.33
CA LEU A 251 1.95 13.58 3.91
C LEU A 251 0.83 13.77 2.89
N VAL A 252 1.12 14.37 1.74
CA VAL A 252 0.09 14.69 0.74
C VAL A 252 -0.38 13.42 0.05
N GLY A 253 0.56 12.58 -0.39
CA GLY A 253 0.25 11.29 -1.01
C GLY A 253 -0.44 10.33 -0.05
N GLY A 254 0.03 10.23 1.19
CA GLY A 254 -0.59 9.40 2.24
C GLY A 254 -2.01 9.84 2.57
N VAL A 255 -2.25 11.16 2.76
CA VAL A 255 -3.61 11.68 2.97
C VAL A 255 -4.50 11.44 1.77
N GLY A 256 -3.99 11.64 0.56
CA GLY A 256 -4.70 11.34 -0.70
C GLY A 256 -5.09 9.86 -0.77
N ALA A 257 -4.15 8.97 -0.47
CA ALA A 257 -4.41 7.53 -0.42
C ALA A 257 -5.47 7.17 0.62
N LEU A 258 -5.40 7.75 1.84
CA LEU A 258 -6.40 7.54 2.90
C LEU A 258 -7.80 7.97 2.46
N CYS A 259 -7.93 9.13 1.84
CA CYS A 259 -9.21 9.63 1.33
C CYS A 259 -9.79 8.67 0.28
N LEU A 260 -8.98 8.24 -0.68
CA LEU A 260 -9.39 7.32 -1.74
C LEU A 260 -9.75 5.94 -1.20
N LEU A 261 -8.93 5.36 -0.31
CA LEU A 261 -9.18 4.06 0.28
C LEU A 261 -10.41 4.04 1.18
N ARG A 262 -10.67 5.11 1.93
CA ARG A 262 -11.89 5.24 2.74
C ARG A 262 -13.15 5.39 1.90
N SER A 263 -13.03 5.98 0.70
CA SER A 263 -14.14 6.13 -0.26
C SER A 263 -14.41 4.86 -1.06
N TYR A 264 -13.55 3.85 -0.97
CA TYR A 264 -13.70 2.60 -1.72
C TYR A 264 -14.99 1.88 -1.34
N ASP A 265 -15.84 1.62 -2.34
CA ASP A 265 -17.18 1.05 -2.17
C ASP A 265 -17.25 -0.48 -2.32
N GLY A 266 -16.11 -1.14 -2.57
CA GLY A 266 -16.05 -2.57 -2.83
C GLY A 266 -16.34 -2.95 -4.29
N SER A 267 -16.72 -2.00 -5.14
CA SER A 267 -17.02 -2.29 -6.54
C SER A 267 -15.76 -2.46 -7.38
N ARG A 268 -15.85 -3.35 -8.38
CA ARG A 268 -14.73 -3.62 -9.29
C ARG A 268 -14.51 -2.49 -10.29
N GLY A 269 -15.58 -1.85 -10.75
CA GLY A 269 -15.53 -0.90 -11.86
C GLY A 269 -15.14 -1.56 -13.21
N ARG A 270 -14.59 -0.78 -14.15
CA ARG A 270 -14.17 -1.25 -15.47
C ARG A 270 -13.05 -2.29 -15.39
N SER A 271 -13.11 -3.32 -16.24
CA SER A 271 -12.12 -4.39 -16.29
C SER A 271 -11.08 -4.11 -17.40
N LEU A 272 -10.00 -3.44 -17.06
CA LEU A 272 -8.84 -3.20 -17.95
C LEU A 272 -7.59 -3.95 -17.46
N LYS A 273 -7.76 -5.25 -17.18
CA LYS A 273 -6.73 -6.07 -16.54
C LYS A 273 -5.38 -6.02 -17.26
N TRP A 274 -5.34 -6.24 -18.57
CA TRP A 274 -4.11 -6.25 -19.35
C TRP A 274 -3.46 -4.87 -19.44
N PHE A 275 -4.26 -3.80 -19.51
CA PHE A 275 -3.76 -2.43 -19.47
C PHE A 275 -2.90 -2.19 -18.22
N PHE A 276 -3.38 -2.57 -17.03
CA PHE A 276 -2.64 -2.37 -15.78
C PHE A 276 -1.32 -3.15 -15.71
N TYR A 277 -1.28 -4.34 -16.27
CA TYR A 277 -0.05 -5.14 -16.31
C TYR A 277 0.96 -4.61 -17.34
N LEU A 278 0.50 -4.24 -18.53
CA LEU A 278 1.37 -3.73 -19.60
C LEU A 278 1.86 -2.32 -19.32
N TYR A 279 1.05 -1.53 -18.65
CA TYR A 279 1.40 -0.14 -18.33
C TYR A 279 2.69 -0.05 -17.53
N TYR A 280 2.87 -0.92 -16.52
CA TYR A 280 4.00 -0.85 -15.61
C TYR A 280 5.37 -0.96 -16.32
N PRO A 281 5.66 -1.95 -17.19
CA PRO A 281 6.95 -2.01 -17.90
C PRO A 281 7.09 -0.96 -19.01
N VAL A 282 6.02 -0.32 -19.46
CA VAL A 282 6.05 0.63 -20.59
C VAL A 282 6.25 2.07 -20.12
N HIS A 283 5.79 2.44 -18.93
CA HIS A 283 5.86 3.82 -18.46
C HIS A 283 7.20 4.17 -17.79
N ILE A 284 7.97 3.17 -17.36
CA ILE A 284 9.35 3.32 -16.90
C ILE A 284 10.27 3.47 -18.12
#